data_c07d87d2a55e03c66ca11f733df5984c
#
_entry.id   c07d87d2a55e03c66ca11f733df5984c
#
_cell.length_a   1.000
_cell.length_b   1.000
_cell.length_c   1.000
_cell.angle_alpha   90.00
_cell.angle_beta   90.00
_cell.angle_gamma   90.00
#
_symmetry.space_group_name_H-M   'P 1'
#
loop_
_entity.id
_entity.type
_entity.pdbx_description
1 polymer ?
#
loop_
_entity_poly.entity_id
_entity_poly.type
_entity_poly.pdbx_seq_one_letter_code
_entity_poly.pdbx_strand_id
1 'polypeptide(L)'
;MLCGDVESCRVWFMSAEHLTRRCEKACTHHSRLVENMFHIMTGKAAALSERVEVLSRRSIREKLLCYFGLQTGGDDCGSFHLPFTLSALADYISADRSAMMRELRKMKEEHLVDIDRGQVTLHHALA
;
A
#
# COMPACT_ATOMS: atom_id res chain seq x y z
N MET A 1 10.37 -4.03 -3.45
CA MET A 1 10.83 -2.63 -3.29
C MET A 1 11.22 -2.14 -4.67
N LEU A 2 10.33 -1.42 -5.33
CA LEU A 2 10.63 -0.82 -6.63
C LEU A 2 11.48 0.42 -6.38
N CYS A 3 12.80 0.31 -6.59
CA CYS A 3 13.62 1.48 -6.85
C CYS A 3 13.20 1.97 -8.23
N GLY A 4 12.32 2.96 -8.29
CA GLY A 4 12.20 3.79 -9.48
C GLY A 4 13.55 4.47 -9.72
N ASP A 5 13.94 4.64 -10.98
CA ASP A 5 15.15 5.34 -11.37
C ASP A 5 15.21 6.71 -10.71
N VAL A 6 15.99 6.82 -9.66
CA VAL A 6 16.28 8.08 -8.99
C VAL A 6 17.60 8.58 -9.56
N GLU A 7 17.55 9.57 -10.43
CA GLU A 7 18.73 10.13 -11.08
C GLU A 7 19.77 10.70 -10.09
N SER A 8 19.33 11.07 -8.88
CA SER A 8 20.20 11.43 -7.77
C SER A 8 19.52 11.21 -6.43
N CYS A 9 20.19 10.59 -5.48
CA CYS A 9 19.70 10.46 -4.11
C CYS A 9 20.79 10.86 -3.10
N ARG A 10 20.39 11.41 -1.98
CA ARG A 10 21.25 11.64 -0.81
C ARG A 10 20.99 10.54 0.19
N VAL A 11 22.04 9.82 0.56
CA VAL A 11 21.96 8.72 1.52
C VAL A 11 22.69 9.11 2.79
N TRP A 12 22.03 8.93 3.92
CA TRP A 12 22.63 9.11 5.24
C TRP A 12 22.76 7.74 5.90
N PHE A 13 23.97 7.41 6.29
CA PHE A 13 24.25 6.20 7.06
C PHE A 13 24.33 6.56 8.54
N MET A 14 23.56 5.86 9.35
CA MET A 14 23.48 6.11 10.77
C MET A 14 23.52 4.78 11.51
N SER A 15 24.38 4.65 12.54
CA SER A 15 24.42 3.46 13.35
C SER A 15 23.19 3.36 14.27
N ALA A 16 22.72 2.14 14.51
CA ALA A 16 21.62 1.90 15.44
C ALA A 16 21.93 2.42 16.86
N GLU A 17 23.19 2.38 17.27
CA GLU A 17 23.61 2.90 18.56
C GLU A 17 23.38 4.39 18.73
N HIS A 18 23.54 5.19 17.68
CA HIS A 18 23.26 6.62 17.71
C HIS A 18 21.75 6.91 17.87
N LEU A 19 20.89 6.01 17.45
CA LEU A 19 19.45 6.13 17.59
C LEU A 19 18.95 5.70 18.96
N THR A 20 19.56 4.65 19.53
CA THR A 20 19.12 4.04 20.79
C THR A 20 19.83 4.59 22.03
N ARG A 21 21.01 5.18 21.87
CA ARG A 21 21.75 5.75 22.98
C ARG A 21 21.07 7.01 23.48
N ARG A 22 20.57 7.00 24.71
CA ARG A 22 20.04 8.21 25.35
C ARG A 22 21.15 9.24 25.48
N CYS A 23 20.88 10.42 24.97
CA CYS A 23 21.70 11.58 25.23
C CYS A 23 21.62 11.91 26.73
N GLU A 24 22.75 12.09 27.40
CA GLU A 24 22.81 12.43 28.84
C GLU A 24 22.03 13.70 29.18
N LYS A 25 21.83 14.58 28.20
CA LYS A 25 21.05 15.82 28.29
C LYS A 25 19.79 15.70 27.42
N ALA A 26 18.84 14.84 27.73
CA ALA A 26 17.51 14.74 27.07
C ALA A 26 17.25 15.78 25.95
N CYS A 27 18.06 15.73 24.88
CA CYS A 27 18.05 16.79 23.89
C CYS A 27 16.81 16.64 22.98
N THR A 28 16.14 17.74 22.72
CA THR A 28 14.91 17.82 21.89
C THR A 28 15.13 17.26 20.49
N HIS A 29 16.33 17.43 19.93
CA HIS A 29 16.67 16.91 18.60
C HIS A 29 16.75 15.39 18.55
N HIS A 30 17.29 14.75 19.58
CA HIS A 30 17.37 13.30 19.66
C HIS A 30 15.98 12.67 19.81
N SER A 31 15.14 13.24 20.68
CA SER A 31 13.75 12.79 20.85
C SER A 31 12.96 12.88 19.55
N ARG A 32 13.15 13.99 18.81
CA ARG A 32 12.50 14.19 17.51
C ARG A 32 12.97 13.21 16.44
N LEU A 33 14.27 12.89 16.44
CA LEU A 33 14.83 11.88 15.55
C LEU A 33 14.23 10.50 15.81
N VAL A 34 14.18 10.08 17.08
CA VAL A 34 13.61 8.81 17.50
C VAL A 34 12.12 8.74 17.14
N GLU A 35 11.37 9.79 17.42
CA GLU A 35 9.94 9.88 17.09
C GLU A 35 9.70 9.75 15.58
N ASN A 36 10.46 10.48 14.77
CA ASN A 36 10.37 10.38 13.31
C ASN A 36 10.72 8.96 12.79
N MET A 37 11.73 8.33 13.38
CA MET A 37 12.08 6.94 13.04
C MET A 37 10.96 5.97 13.39
N PHE A 38 10.32 6.15 14.56
CA PHE A 38 9.15 5.35 14.94
C PHE A 38 8.00 5.52 13.94
N HIS A 39 7.69 6.73 13.52
CA HIS A 39 6.66 6.98 12.52
C HIS A 39 6.97 6.29 11.19
N ILE A 40 8.21 6.37 10.72
CA ILE A 40 8.63 5.69 9.48
C ILE A 40 8.50 4.17 9.64
N MET A 41 8.96 3.61 10.75
CA MET A 41 8.95 2.16 10.98
C MET A 41 7.52 1.63 11.12
N THR A 42 6.68 2.31 11.89
CA THR A 42 5.28 1.91 12.06
C THR A 42 4.49 2.02 10.76
N GLY A 43 4.70 3.07 9.97
CA GLY A 43 4.09 3.21 8.65
C GLY A 43 4.51 2.09 7.69
N LYS A 44 5.79 1.74 7.66
CA LYS A 44 6.29 0.61 6.86
C LYS A 44 5.75 -0.73 7.34
N ALA A 45 5.67 -0.94 8.65
CA ALA A 45 5.11 -2.16 9.22
C ALA A 45 3.62 -2.31 8.86
N ALA A 46 2.84 -1.25 8.96
CA ALA A 46 1.44 -1.24 8.55
C ALA A 46 1.28 -1.56 7.06
N ALA A 47 2.04 -0.90 6.19
CA ALA A 47 1.99 -1.14 4.74
C ALA A 47 2.38 -2.59 4.37
N LEU A 48 3.37 -3.16 5.05
CA LEU A 48 3.76 -4.56 4.87
C LEU A 48 2.66 -5.51 5.35
N SER A 49 2.02 -5.21 6.48
CA SER A 49 0.91 -6.00 7.02
C SER A 49 -0.26 -6.04 6.04
N GLU A 50 -0.67 -4.88 5.52
CA GLU A 50 -1.72 -4.78 4.50
C GLU A 50 -1.37 -5.59 3.24
N ARG A 51 -0.13 -5.48 2.76
CA ARG A 51 0.32 -6.23 1.59
C ARG A 51 0.31 -7.74 1.84
N VAL A 52 0.72 -8.19 3.01
CA VAL A 52 0.66 -9.61 3.39
C VAL A 52 -0.79 -10.08 3.40
N GLU A 53 -1.70 -9.29 3.94
CA GLU A 53 -3.13 -9.61 3.93
C GLU A 53 -3.68 -9.78 2.52
N VAL A 54 -3.37 -8.86 1.61
CA VAL A 54 -3.76 -8.96 0.20
C VAL A 54 -3.15 -10.19 -0.47
N LEU A 55 -1.85 -10.42 -0.29
CA LEU A 55 -1.14 -11.53 -0.94
C LEU A 55 -1.56 -12.91 -0.39
N SER A 56 -2.07 -12.98 0.82
CA SER A 56 -2.59 -14.21 1.42
C SER A 56 -3.88 -14.72 0.76
N ARG A 57 -4.57 -13.87 0.01
CA ARG A 57 -5.78 -14.26 -0.72
C ARG A 57 -5.43 -15.20 -1.88
N ARG A 58 -6.33 -16.13 -2.19
CA ARG A 58 -6.05 -17.20 -3.17
C ARG A 58 -6.22 -16.76 -4.61
N SER A 59 -7.27 -16.00 -4.91
CA SER A 59 -7.61 -15.56 -6.26
C SER A 59 -7.25 -14.10 -6.51
N ILE A 60 -7.05 -13.73 -7.77
CA ILE A 60 -6.84 -12.34 -8.19
C ILE A 60 -8.02 -11.47 -7.75
N ARG A 61 -9.25 -11.98 -7.89
CA ARG A 61 -10.47 -11.30 -7.45
C ARG A 61 -10.43 -10.97 -5.96
N GLU A 62 -10.15 -11.96 -5.13
CA GLU A 62 -10.06 -11.76 -3.67
C GLU A 62 -8.95 -10.80 -3.28
N LYS A 63 -7.80 -10.83 -3.96
CA LYS A 63 -6.71 -9.87 -3.76
C LYS A 63 -7.13 -8.45 -4.09
N LEU A 64 -7.82 -8.26 -5.22
CA LEU A 64 -8.32 -6.96 -5.64
C LEU A 64 -9.37 -6.42 -4.67
N LEU A 65 -10.36 -7.24 -4.28
CA LEU A 65 -11.40 -6.84 -3.32
C LEU A 65 -10.81 -6.50 -1.95
N CYS A 66 -9.85 -7.31 -1.49
CA CYS A 66 -9.14 -7.05 -0.23
C CYS A 66 -8.38 -5.71 -0.31
N TYR A 67 -7.62 -5.47 -1.36
CA TYR A 67 -6.91 -4.21 -1.55
C TYR A 67 -7.86 -3.01 -1.62
N PHE A 68 -8.93 -3.10 -2.41
CA PHE A 68 -9.91 -2.01 -2.53
C PHE A 68 -10.64 -1.74 -1.22
N GLY A 69 -11.01 -2.79 -0.48
CA GLY A 69 -11.61 -2.65 0.85
C GLY A 69 -10.69 -1.96 1.85
N LEU A 70 -9.39 -2.26 1.84
CA LEU A 70 -8.41 -1.56 2.67
C LEU A 70 -8.32 -0.08 2.32
N GLN A 71 -8.40 0.27 1.02
CA GLN A 71 -8.36 1.67 0.58
C GLN A 71 -9.64 2.46 0.92
N THR A 72 -10.77 1.78 1.04
CA THR A 72 -12.05 2.40 1.46
C THR A 72 -12.24 2.44 2.98
N GLY A 73 -11.22 2.04 3.75
CA GLY A 73 -11.27 2.03 5.21
C GLY A 73 -12.06 0.86 5.81
N GLY A 74 -12.26 -0.21 5.04
CA GLY A 74 -13.00 -1.40 5.45
C GLY A 74 -14.48 -1.34 5.12
N ASP A 75 -14.93 -0.29 4.45
CA ASP A 75 -16.31 -0.22 3.95
C ASP A 75 -16.45 -1.06 2.68
N ASP A 76 -17.55 -1.80 2.60
CA ASP A 76 -17.89 -2.64 1.44
C ASP A 76 -18.28 -1.83 0.19
N CYS A 77 -18.39 -0.50 0.33
CA CYS A 77 -18.64 0.44 -0.75
C CYS A 77 -17.86 1.73 -0.53
N GLY A 78 -17.44 2.36 -1.60
CA GLY A 78 -16.70 3.59 -1.53
C GLY A 78 -15.92 3.87 -2.79
N SER A 79 -15.30 5.03 -2.86
CA SER A 79 -14.44 5.37 -3.98
C SER A 79 -13.13 5.99 -3.50
N PHE A 80 -12.06 5.67 -4.21
CA PHE A 80 -10.72 6.21 -3.94
C PHE A 80 -9.95 6.35 -5.24
N HIS A 81 -8.90 7.15 -5.21
CA HIS A 81 -7.98 7.28 -6.34
C HIS A 81 -6.82 6.31 -6.17
N LEU A 82 -6.55 5.49 -7.21
CA LEU A 82 -5.38 4.62 -7.23
C LEU A 82 -4.10 5.46 -7.14
N PRO A 83 -3.22 5.21 -6.16
CA PRO A 83 -2.00 5.98 -6.00
C PRO A 83 -0.92 5.62 -7.03
N PHE A 84 -1.19 4.63 -7.88
CA PHE A 84 -0.25 4.11 -8.87
C PHE A 84 -1.00 3.55 -10.11
N THR A 85 -0.24 3.15 -11.11
CA THR A 85 -0.79 2.62 -12.37
C THR A 85 -1.36 1.21 -12.20
N LEU A 86 -2.22 0.77 -13.12
CA LEU A 86 -2.74 -0.60 -13.13
C LEU A 86 -1.62 -1.66 -13.29
N SER A 87 -0.52 -1.31 -13.95
CA SER A 87 0.66 -2.20 -14.02
C SER A 87 1.29 -2.39 -12.64
N ALA A 88 1.47 -1.28 -11.90
CA ALA A 88 1.98 -1.33 -10.54
C ALA A 88 1.02 -2.03 -9.57
N LEU A 89 -0.30 -1.96 -9.80
CA LEU A 89 -1.28 -2.73 -9.05
C LEU A 89 -1.10 -4.24 -9.28
N ALA A 90 -0.89 -4.66 -10.54
CA ALA A 90 -0.62 -6.06 -10.84
C ALA A 90 0.64 -6.58 -10.13
N ASP A 91 1.71 -5.78 -10.14
CA ASP A 91 2.95 -6.08 -9.41
C ASP A 91 2.71 -6.13 -7.88
N TYR A 92 1.90 -5.21 -7.37
CA TYR A 92 1.57 -5.15 -5.94
C TYR A 92 0.87 -6.43 -5.46
N ILE A 93 -0.11 -6.92 -6.23
CA ILE A 93 -0.86 -8.14 -5.88
C ILE A 93 -0.16 -9.43 -6.38
N SER A 94 1.02 -9.31 -6.98
CA SER A 94 1.78 -10.43 -7.57
C SER A 94 0.93 -11.25 -8.55
N ALA A 95 0.33 -10.57 -9.53
CA ALA A 95 -0.48 -11.17 -10.57
C ALA A 95 -0.01 -10.74 -11.97
N ASP A 96 -0.23 -11.60 -12.95
CA ASP A 96 -0.06 -11.21 -14.36
C ASP A 96 -1.05 -10.09 -14.71
N ARG A 97 -0.55 -9.05 -15.37
CA ARG A 97 -1.36 -7.89 -15.74
C ARG A 97 -2.56 -8.26 -16.62
N SER A 98 -2.36 -9.15 -17.58
CA SER A 98 -3.44 -9.57 -18.49
C SER A 98 -4.51 -10.36 -17.75
N ALA A 99 -4.12 -11.21 -16.80
CA ALA A 99 -5.03 -11.96 -15.96
C ALA A 99 -5.82 -11.02 -15.03
N MET A 100 -5.13 -10.05 -14.43
CA MET A 100 -5.77 -9.04 -13.59
C MET A 100 -6.78 -8.20 -14.38
N MET A 101 -6.43 -7.75 -15.59
CA MET A 101 -7.33 -6.96 -16.43
C MET A 101 -8.57 -7.74 -16.87
N ARG A 102 -8.43 -9.04 -17.13
CA ARG A 102 -9.59 -9.91 -17.43
C ARG A 102 -10.52 -10.02 -16.23
N GLU A 103 -9.96 -10.14 -15.03
CA GLU A 103 -10.76 -10.25 -13.82
C GLU A 103 -11.45 -8.91 -13.47
N LEU A 104 -10.74 -7.79 -13.61
CA LEU A 104 -11.35 -6.46 -13.44
C LEU A 104 -12.51 -6.22 -14.40
N ARG A 105 -12.40 -6.69 -15.66
CA ARG A 105 -13.50 -6.59 -16.62
C ARG A 105 -14.73 -7.38 -16.16
N LYS A 106 -14.54 -8.60 -15.67
CA LYS A 106 -15.64 -9.42 -15.12
C LYS A 106 -16.27 -8.74 -13.91
N MET A 107 -15.45 -8.23 -12.99
CA MET A 107 -15.95 -7.51 -11.80
C MET A 107 -16.74 -6.26 -12.20
N LYS A 108 -16.35 -5.57 -13.27
CA LYS A 108 -17.12 -4.45 -13.84
C LYS A 108 -18.45 -4.89 -14.44
N GLU A 109 -18.46 -5.97 -15.21
CA GLU A 109 -19.68 -6.57 -15.78
C GLU A 109 -20.65 -7.04 -14.69
N GLU A 110 -20.12 -7.50 -13.57
CA GLU A 110 -20.89 -7.90 -12.38
C GLU A 110 -21.30 -6.69 -11.49
N HIS A 111 -20.96 -5.46 -11.88
CA HIS A 111 -21.21 -4.23 -11.12
C HIS A 111 -20.60 -4.21 -9.70
N LEU A 112 -19.50 -4.91 -9.50
CA LEU A 112 -18.77 -4.90 -8.22
C LEU A 112 -17.79 -3.73 -8.12
N VAL A 113 -17.15 -3.38 -9.24
CA VAL A 113 -16.10 -2.36 -9.30
C VAL A 113 -16.22 -1.58 -10.60
N ASP A 114 -16.07 -0.27 -10.51
CA ASP A 114 -15.83 0.62 -11.64
C ASP A 114 -14.48 1.28 -11.52
N ILE A 115 -13.78 1.39 -12.65
CA ILE A 115 -12.51 2.11 -12.74
C ILE A 115 -12.59 3.09 -13.89
N ASP A 116 -12.47 4.37 -13.60
CA ASP A 116 -12.38 5.44 -14.58
C ASP A 116 -11.26 6.41 -14.22
N ARG A 117 -10.31 6.61 -15.15
CA ARG A 117 -9.17 7.55 -15.01
C ARG A 117 -8.44 7.47 -13.67
N GLY A 118 -8.28 6.25 -13.13
CA GLY A 118 -7.62 6.01 -11.84
C GLY A 118 -8.54 6.15 -10.62
N GLN A 119 -9.77 6.58 -10.80
CA GLN A 119 -10.79 6.52 -9.75
C GLN A 119 -11.39 5.12 -9.72
N VAL A 120 -11.31 4.47 -8.58
CA VAL A 120 -11.93 3.17 -8.32
C VAL A 120 -13.15 3.40 -7.47
N THR A 121 -14.26 2.83 -7.90
CA THR A 121 -15.52 2.81 -7.12
C THR A 121 -15.88 1.37 -6.83
N LEU A 122 -15.95 1.04 -5.57
CA LEU A 122 -16.40 -0.26 -5.08
C LEU A 122 -17.89 -0.18 -4.78
N HIS A 123 -18.66 -1.05 -5.39
CA HIS A 123 -20.09 -1.18 -5.15
C HIS A 123 -20.36 -2.32 -4.19
N HIS A 124 -21.36 -2.16 -3.34
CA HIS A 124 -21.77 -3.21 -2.42
C HIS A 124 -22.09 -4.48 -3.23
N ALA A 125 -21.38 -5.55 -2.94
CA ALA A 125 -21.74 -6.85 -3.48
C ALA A 125 -23.13 -7.18 -2.92
N LEU A 126 -24.15 -7.05 -3.76
CA LEU A 126 -25.48 -7.57 -3.42
C LEU A 126 -25.33 -9.05 -3.14
N ALA A 127 -25.43 -9.38 -1.89
CA ALA A 127 -25.41 -10.77 -1.44
C ALA A 127 -26.57 -11.56 -2.07
#